data_9a3339f78dbb7d57d92373a26a73d304
#
_entry.id   9a3339f78dbb7d57d92373a26a73d304
#
_cell.length_a   1.000
_cell.length_b   1.000
_cell.length_c   1.000
_cell.angle_alpha   90.00
_cell.angle_beta   90.00
_cell.angle_gamma   90.00
#
_symmetry.space_group_name_H-M   'P 1'
#
loop_
_entity.id
_entity.type
_entity.pdbx_description
1 polymer ?
#
loop_
_entity_poly.entity_id
_entity_poly.type
_entity_poly.pdbx_seq_one_letter_code
_entity_poly.pdbx_strand_id
1 'polypeptide(L)'
;VGRWDELAETVRQVTSALGPVDLLVNNAGLSPTYPSLDSISEELFDKVVALNLKGPFRLMSLVGKQMMENHGGSIINISSVAAVAPSPGSQPYGAAKAGLNSLTQAFAHAYGPNVRVNSIMAGPFLTDISKAWDMEQFNKRAKRMPLRRGGNPDEIVGAALYLASNASSFTTGSTLTVDGGWIGGDD
;
A
#
# COMPACT_ATOMS: atom_id res chain seq x y z
N VAL A 1 5.71 -6.37 -10.48
CA VAL A 1 5.07 -6.87 -9.25
C VAL A 1 3.79 -7.63 -9.57
N GLY A 2 2.98 -7.23 -10.56
CA GLY A 2 1.73 -7.92 -10.92
C GLY A 2 1.89 -9.29 -11.58
N ARG A 3 3.10 -9.76 -11.88
CA ARG A 3 3.37 -11.05 -12.51
C ARG A 3 3.86 -12.06 -11.46
N TRP A 4 2.94 -12.88 -10.96
CA TRP A 4 3.16 -13.81 -9.84
C TRP A 4 4.36 -14.75 -10.05
N ASP A 5 4.48 -15.31 -11.25
CA ASP A 5 5.50 -16.34 -11.55
C ASP A 5 6.93 -15.79 -11.58
N GLU A 6 7.08 -14.49 -11.85
CA GLU A 6 8.39 -13.83 -11.89
C GLU A 6 8.91 -13.41 -10.52
N LEU A 7 8.04 -13.28 -9.51
CA LEU A 7 8.42 -12.70 -8.22
C LEU A 7 9.42 -13.56 -7.44
N ALA A 8 9.32 -14.88 -7.54
CA ALA A 8 10.26 -15.76 -6.88
C ALA A 8 11.68 -15.57 -7.42
N GLU A 9 11.82 -15.48 -8.72
CA GLU A 9 13.10 -15.23 -9.39
C GLU A 9 13.63 -13.83 -9.07
N THR A 10 12.76 -12.82 -9.07
CA THR A 10 13.13 -11.43 -8.70
C THR A 10 13.70 -11.39 -7.28
N VAL A 11 13.03 -11.99 -6.30
CA VAL A 11 13.52 -12.06 -4.92
C VAL A 11 14.84 -12.78 -4.83
N ARG A 12 15.01 -13.89 -5.54
CA ARG A 12 16.27 -14.63 -5.59
C ARG A 12 17.42 -13.79 -6.14
N GLN A 13 17.19 -13.05 -7.22
CA GLN A 13 18.20 -12.16 -7.82
C GLN A 13 18.60 -11.03 -6.86
N VAL A 14 17.64 -10.38 -6.21
CA VAL A 14 17.90 -9.33 -5.21
C VAL A 14 18.72 -9.89 -4.05
N THR A 15 18.31 -11.04 -3.49
CA THR A 15 19.01 -11.68 -2.37
C THR A 15 20.43 -12.11 -2.75
N SER A 16 20.61 -12.62 -3.97
CA SER A 16 21.94 -13.02 -4.46
C SER A 16 22.87 -11.83 -4.65
N ALA A 17 22.35 -10.69 -5.07
CA ALA A 17 23.15 -9.50 -5.37
C ALA A 17 23.43 -8.63 -4.14
N LEU A 18 22.49 -8.51 -3.21
CA LEU A 18 22.51 -7.53 -2.11
C LEU A 18 22.47 -8.17 -0.72
N GLY A 19 22.29 -9.50 -0.62
CA GLY A 19 22.08 -10.19 0.65
C GLY A 19 20.59 -10.28 1.04
N PRO A 20 20.31 -10.81 2.24
CA PRO A 20 18.94 -10.94 2.77
C PRO A 20 18.24 -9.60 2.84
N VAL A 21 16.92 -9.62 2.60
CA VAL A 21 16.08 -8.41 2.69
C VAL A 21 15.64 -8.20 4.14
N ASP A 22 15.98 -7.05 4.73
CA ASP A 22 15.58 -6.67 6.08
C ASP A 22 14.33 -5.76 6.10
N LEU A 23 14.07 -5.08 4.98
CA LEU A 23 12.92 -4.20 4.79
C LEU A 23 12.25 -4.45 3.44
N LEU A 24 10.95 -4.77 3.46
CA LEU A 24 10.13 -4.84 2.27
C LEU A 24 9.10 -3.71 2.27
N VAL A 25 9.08 -2.89 1.22
CA VAL A 25 8.04 -1.88 1.01
C VAL A 25 7.22 -2.21 -0.23
N ASN A 26 5.99 -2.65 -0.03
CA ASN A 26 5.03 -2.89 -1.10
C ASN A 26 4.34 -1.57 -1.48
N ASN A 27 5.00 -0.78 -2.32
CA ASN A 27 4.54 0.53 -2.76
C ASN A 27 3.89 0.53 -4.15
N ALA A 28 4.28 -0.39 -5.03
CA ALA A 28 3.76 -0.42 -6.39
C ALA A 28 2.22 -0.56 -6.39
N GLY A 29 1.56 0.29 -7.17
CA GLY A 29 0.10 0.32 -7.23
C GLY A 29 -0.43 0.92 -8.52
N LEU A 30 -1.68 0.61 -8.85
CA LEU A 30 -2.40 1.09 -10.02
C LEU A 30 -3.84 1.40 -9.63
N SER A 31 -4.28 2.61 -9.89
CA SER A 31 -5.67 3.06 -9.71
C SER A 31 -6.16 3.71 -11.00
N PRO A 32 -6.58 2.91 -11.99
CA PRO A 32 -7.08 3.44 -13.27
C PRO A 32 -8.45 4.09 -13.09
N THR A 33 -8.75 5.04 -13.95
CA THR A 33 -10.08 5.60 -14.13
C THR A 33 -10.83 4.83 -15.22
N TYR A 34 -12.16 4.77 -15.14
CA TYR A 34 -13.03 4.14 -16.12
C TYR A 34 -14.33 4.93 -16.24
N PRO A 35 -15.00 4.91 -17.44
CA PRO A 35 -16.19 5.74 -17.70
C PRO A 35 -17.41 5.35 -16.86
N SER A 36 -17.61 4.04 -16.61
CA SER A 36 -18.72 3.49 -15.84
C SER A 36 -18.35 2.13 -15.26
N LEU A 37 -19.10 1.65 -14.27
CA LEU A 37 -18.83 0.37 -13.60
C LEU A 37 -18.94 -0.84 -14.54
N ASP A 38 -19.92 -0.83 -15.40
CA ASP A 38 -20.18 -1.89 -16.39
C ASP A 38 -19.16 -1.89 -17.54
N SER A 39 -18.37 -0.83 -17.70
CA SER A 39 -17.30 -0.74 -18.70
C SER A 39 -15.95 -1.32 -18.22
N ILE A 40 -15.86 -1.75 -16.95
CA ILE A 40 -14.65 -2.37 -16.43
C ILE A 40 -14.50 -3.75 -17.03
N SER A 41 -13.43 -3.96 -17.82
CA SER A 41 -13.11 -5.28 -18.33
C SER A 41 -12.51 -6.19 -17.25
N GLU A 42 -12.68 -7.51 -17.41
CA GLU A 42 -12.04 -8.51 -16.55
C GLU A 42 -10.51 -8.31 -16.52
N GLU A 43 -9.90 -8.05 -17.68
CA GLU A 43 -8.46 -7.76 -17.79
C GLU A 43 -8.04 -6.57 -16.92
N LEU A 44 -8.81 -5.46 -16.93
CA LEU A 44 -8.51 -4.29 -16.10
C LEU A 44 -8.67 -4.62 -14.63
N PHE A 45 -9.75 -5.32 -14.25
CA PHE A 45 -9.98 -5.77 -12.88
C PHE A 45 -8.85 -6.65 -12.39
N ASP A 46 -8.47 -7.66 -13.16
CA ASP A 46 -7.39 -8.60 -12.82
C ASP A 46 -6.04 -7.90 -12.71
N LYS A 47 -5.74 -6.96 -13.58
CA LYS A 47 -4.51 -6.15 -13.52
C LYS A 47 -4.44 -5.32 -12.24
N VAL A 48 -5.55 -4.70 -11.83
CA VAL A 48 -5.62 -3.94 -10.56
C VAL A 48 -5.41 -4.86 -9.37
N VAL A 49 -6.09 -5.99 -9.32
CA VAL A 49 -5.96 -6.97 -8.23
C VAL A 49 -4.57 -7.61 -8.22
N ALA A 50 -4.03 -7.95 -9.38
CA ALA A 50 -2.70 -8.54 -9.50
C ALA A 50 -1.62 -7.62 -8.91
N LEU A 51 -1.66 -6.33 -9.22
CA LEU A 51 -0.64 -5.39 -8.77
C LEU A 51 -0.84 -4.94 -7.31
N ASN A 52 -2.09 -4.65 -6.90
CA ASN A 52 -2.36 -4.04 -5.59
C ASN A 52 -2.56 -5.05 -4.45
N LEU A 53 -2.82 -6.33 -4.77
CA LEU A 53 -3.12 -7.36 -3.76
C LEU A 53 -2.28 -8.64 -3.94
N LYS A 54 -2.36 -9.30 -5.10
CA LYS A 54 -1.69 -10.60 -5.34
C LYS A 54 -0.16 -10.46 -5.27
N GLY A 55 0.41 -9.43 -5.89
CA GLY A 55 1.85 -9.15 -5.86
C GLY A 55 2.37 -8.90 -4.45
N PRO A 56 1.80 -7.96 -3.67
CA PRO A 56 2.15 -7.77 -2.26
C PRO A 56 2.03 -9.05 -1.43
N PHE A 57 0.95 -9.82 -1.58
CA PHE A 57 0.82 -11.12 -0.91
C PHE A 57 1.99 -12.05 -1.24
N ARG A 58 2.33 -12.17 -2.52
CA ARG A 58 3.43 -13.05 -2.96
C ARG A 58 4.78 -12.59 -2.43
N LEU A 59 5.07 -11.29 -2.48
CA LEU A 59 6.30 -10.72 -1.94
C LEU A 59 6.39 -10.90 -0.42
N MET A 60 5.31 -10.64 0.32
CA MET A 60 5.25 -10.91 1.77
C MET A 60 5.53 -12.38 2.08
N SER A 61 4.97 -13.31 1.29
CA SER A 61 5.19 -14.75 1.49
C SER A 61 6.63 -15.16 1.26
N LEU A 62 7.27 -14.64 0.21
CA LEU A 62 8.64 -14.99 -0.15
C LEU A 62 9.67 -14.33 0.78
N VAL A 63 9.58 -13.01 0.91
CA VAL A 63 10.53 -12.21 1.69
C VAL A 63 10.32 -12.44 3.18
N GLY A 64 9.07 -12.49 3.64
CA GLY A 64 8.76 -12.74 5.04
C GLY A 64 9.28 -14.09 5.52
N LYS A 65 9.20 -15.14 4.68
CA LYS A 65 9.85 -16.42 4.97
C LYS A 65 11.36 -16.27 5.16
N GLN A 66 12.04 -15.56 4.25
CA GLN A 66 13.48 -15.30 4.38
C GLN A 66 13.81 -14.52 5.67
N MET A 67 13.00 -13.49 6.00
CA MET A 67 13.17 -12.72 7.26
C MET A 67 13.04 -13.61 8.48
N MET A 68 12.06 -14.53 8.51
CA MET A 68 11.87 -15.48 9.61
C MET A 68 13.06 -16.43 9.79
N GLU A 69 13.70 -16.81 8.71
CA GLU A 69 14.85 -17.74 8.69
C GLU A 69 16.19 -17.04 8.99
N ASN A 70 16.23 -15.70 8.97
CA ASN A 70 17.44 -14.90 9.22
C ASN A 70 17.31 -14.04 10.49
N HIS A 71 17.36 -12.71 10.34
CA HIS A 71 17.46 -11.78 11.47
C HIS A 71 16.13 -11.06 11.77
N GLY A 72 15.03 -11.52 11.20
CA GLY A 72 13.75 -10.82 11.26
C GLY A 72 13.69 -9.68 10.24
N GLY A 73 12.76 -8.75 10.43
CA GLY A 73 12.63 -7.64 9.52
C GLY A 73 11.35 -6.82 9.68
N SER A 74 11.15 -5.90 8.75
CA SER A 74 9.94 -5.08 8.68
C SER A 74 9.33 -5.10 7.29
N ILE A 75 8.01 -5.28 7.22
CA ILE A 75 7.24 -5.21 5.99
C ILE A 75 6.27 -4.04 6.09
N ILE A 76 6.28 -3.16 5.09
CA ILE A 76 5.42 -1.99 5.00
C ILE A 76 4.58 -2.10 3.73
N ASN A 77 3.27 -2.11 3.88
CA ASN A 77 2.32 -2.11 2.77
C ASN A 77 1.77 -0.69 2.57
N ILE A 78 1.87 -0.15 1.37
CA ILE A 78 1.23 1.13 1.07
C ILE A 78 -0.22 0.88 0.66
N SER A 79 -1.12 1.17 1.59
CA SER A 79 -2.56 1.13 1.44
C SER A 79 -3.10 2.48 1.00
N SER A 80 -4.40 2.68 1.07
CA SER A 80 -5.08 3.91 0.65
C SER A 80 -6.30 4.17 1.51
N VAL A 81 -6.67 5.43 1.66
CA VAL A 81 -7.96 5.84 2.23
C VAL A 81 -9.15 5.19 1.48
N ALA A 82 -8.99 4.85 0.21
CA ALA A 82 -9.98 4.10 -0.57
C ALA A 82 -10.29 2.70 0.00
N ALA A 83 -9.45 2.17 0.88
CA ALA A 83 -9.70 0.90 1.59
C ALA A 83 -10.85 0.98 2.59
N VAL A 84 -11.13 2.15 3.14
CA VAL A 84 -12.14 2.39 4.20
C VAL A 84 -13.18 3.44 3.82
N ALA A 85 -12.83 4.34 2.89
CA ALA A 85 -13.73 5.34 2.32
C ALA A 85 -13.72 5.22 0.78
N PRO A 86 -14.35 4.17 0.23
CA PRO A 86 -14.32 3.91 -1.21
C PRO A 86 -15.08 4.98 -1.98
N SER A 87 -14.53 5.39 -3.13
CA SER A 87 -15.18 6.31 -4.05
C SER A 87 -15.79 5.58 -5.25
N PRO A 88 -16.84 6.13 -5.89
CA PRO A 88 -17.49 5.51 -7.05
C PRO A 88 -16.57 5.26 -8.25
N GLY A 89 -15.41 5.86 -8.32
CA GLY A 89 -14.46 5.72 -9.44
C GLY A 89 -13.28 4.79 -9.15
N SER A 90 -13.28 4.02 -8.05
CA SER A 90 -12.10 3.24 -7.64
C SER A 90 -12.42 1.89 -7.00
N GLN A 91 -13.53 1.24 -7.38
CA GLN A 91 -14.00 0.04 -6.70
C GLN A 91 -13.00 -1.12 -6.69
N PRO A 92 -12.41 -1.58 -7.81
CA PRO A 92 -11.42 -2.65 -7.79
C PRO A 92 -10.18 -2.28 -6.97
N TYR A 93 -9.75 -1.02 -7.06
CA TYR A 93 -8.61 -0.51 -6.29
C TYR A 93 -8.91 -0.48 -4.79
N GLY A 94 -10.05 0.10 -4.39
CA GLY A 94 -10.48 0.16 -2.99
C GLY A 94 -10.59 -1.23 -2.37
N ALA A 95 -11.22 -2.17 -3.08
CA ALA A 95 -11.34 -3.57 -2.66
C ALA A 95 -9.97 -4.24 -2.47
N ALA A 96 -9.04 -4.03 -3.43
CA ALA A 96 -7.68 -4.56 -3.32
C ALA A 96 -6.92 -3.97 -2.12
N LYS A 97 -7.05 -2.66 -1.85
CA LYS A 97 -6.41 -2.01 -0.70
C LYS A 97 -7.03 -2.40 0.64
N ALA A 98 -8.34 -2.64 0.69
CA ALA A 98 -9.01 -3.22 1.86
C ALA A 98 -8.50 -4.64 2.15
N GLY A 99 -8.38 -5.47 1.11
CA GLY A 99 -7.75 -6.79 1.19
C GLY A 99 -6.31 -6.72 1.67
N LEU A 100 -5.54 -5.72 1.23
CA LEU A 100 -4.15 -5.52 1.66
C LEU A 100 -4.05 -5.17 3.16
N ASN A 101 -5.00 -4.38 3.71
CA ASN A 101 -5.07 -4.11 5.15
C ASN A 101 -5.36 -5.40 5.94
N SER A 102 -6.28 -6.23 5.46
CA SER A 102 -6.56 -7.55 6.06
C SER A 102 -5.34 -8.47 6.02
N LEU A 103 -4.65 -8.53 4.89
CA LEU A 103 -3.41 -9.30 4.76
C LEU A 103 -2.30 -8.79 5.69
N THR A 104 -2.19 -7.48 5.89
CA THR A 104 -1.23 -6.89 6.83
C THR A 104 -1.39 -7.48 8.22
N GLN A 105 -2.62 -7.55 8.73
CA GLN A 105 -2.90 -8.15 10.03
C GLN A 105 -2.62 -9.66 10.05
N ALA A 106 -3.06 -10.38 9.03
CA ALA A 106 -2.85 -11.82 8.94
C ALA A 106 -1.35 -12.20 8.92
N PHE A 107 -0.56 -11.48 8.14
CA PHE A 107 0.89 -11.70 8.08
C PHE A 107 1.61 -11.26 9.37
N ALA A 108 1.15 -10.21 10.06
CA ALA A 108 1.68 -9.83 11.36
C ALA A 108 1.52 -10.94 12.40
N HIS A 109 0.37 -11.62 12.41
CA HIS A 109 0.16 -12.79 13.27
C HIS A 109 1.00 -13.99 12.85
N ALA A 110 1.16 -14.23 11.55
CA ALA A 110 1.89 -15.38 11.03
C ALA A 110 3.40 -15.28 11.24
N TYR A 111 3.97 -14.07 11.21
CA TYR A 111 5.40 -13.84 11.22
C TYR A 111 5.96 -13.25 12.53
N GLY A 112 5.08 -12.89 13.46
CA GLY A 112 5.52 -12.51 14.80
C GLY A 112 6.19 -13.68 15.54
N PRO A 113 7.15 -13.42 16.46
CA PRO A 113 7.64 -12.10 16.88
C PRO A 113 8.76 -11.54 16.00
N ASN A 114 9.27 -12.27 15.03
CA ASN A 114 10.51 -11.94 14.34
C ASN A 114 10.33 -10.88 13.24
N VAL A 115 9.15 -10.82 12.61
CA VAL A 115 8.88 -9.88 11.52
C VAL A 115 7.67 -9.01 11.88
N ARG A 116 7.84 -7.70 11.76
CA ARG A 116 6.74 -6.75 11.91
C ARG A 116 6.11 -6.49 10.54
N VAL A 117 4.81 -6.49 10.46
CA VAL A 117 4.07 -6.22 9.22
C VAL A 117 3.04 -5.14 9.49
N ASN A 118 3.19 -3.99 8.83
CA ASN A 118 2.31 -2.83 9.02
C ASN A 118 1.88 -2.24 7.68
N SER A 119 0.87 -1.41 7.68
CA SER A 119 0.49 -0.62 6.51
C SER A 119 0.51 0.88 6.78
N ILE A 120 0.77 1.67 5.73
CA ILE A 120 0.53 3.09 5.69
C ILE A 120 -0.69 3.32 4.80
N MET A 121 -1.76 3.83 5.38
CA MET A 121 -2.97 4.21 4.65
C MET A 121 -2.83 5.64 4.17
N ALA A 122 -2.41 5.77 2.92
CA ALA A 122 -2.12 7.06 2.31
C ALA A 122 -3.40 7.77 1.84
N GLY A 123 -3.47 9.06 2.12
CA GLY A 123 -4.45 9.98 1.54
C GLY A 123 -4.06 10.46 0.14
N PRO A 124 -4.62 11.59 -0.30
CA PRO A 124 -4.35 12.13 -1.63
C PRO A 124 -2.98 12.82 -1.69
N PHE A 125 -1.95 12.06 -1.99
CA PHE A 125 -0.62 12.58 -2.30
C PHE A 125 -0.50 12.99 -3.77
N LEU A 126 0.17 14.12 -4.04
CA LEU A 126 0.37 14.66 -5.38
C LEU A 126 1.55 13.94 -6.06
N THR A 127 1.28 12.75 -6.56
CA THR A 127 2.22 11.87 -7.25
C THR A 127 1.88 11.79 -8.75
N ASP A 128 2.56 10.92 -9.51
CA ASP A 128 2.21 10.69 -10.92
C ASP A 128 0.77 10.19 -11.12
N ILE A 129 0.21 9.47 -10.15
CA ILE A 129 -1.20 9.03 -10.19
C ILE A 129 -2.14 10.25 -10.17
N SER A 130 -1.80 11.32 -9.46
CA SER A 130 -2.64 12.52 -9.36
C SER A 130 -2.73 13.31 -10.67
N LYS A 131 -1.86 13.08 -11.64
CA LYS A 131 -1.93 13.70 -12.98
C LYS A 131 -3.21 13.33 -13.74
N ALA A 132 -3.84 12.21 -13.39
CA ALA A 132 -5.12 11.78 -13.97
C ALA A 132 -6.35 12.35 -13.26
N TRP A 133 -6.18 13.14 -12.20
CA TRP A 133 -7.30 13.68 -11.42
C TRP A 133 -7.83 14.97 -12.04
N ASP A 134 -9.13 15.22 -11.86
CA ASP A 134 -9.70 16.55 -12.01
C ASP A 134 -9.22 17.44 -10.86
N MET A 135 -8.20 18.24 -11.15
CA MET A 135 -7.53 19.08 -10.15
C MET A 135 -8.43 20.21 -9.64
N GLU A 136 -9.41 20.68 -10.42
CA GLU A 136 -10.37 21.68 -9.93
C GLU A 136 -11.28 21.08 -8.86
N GLN A 137 -11.84 19.91 -9.16
CA GLN A 137 -12.68 19.17 -8.22
C GLN A 137 -11.89 18.73 -6.99
N PHE A 138 -10.68 18.21 -7.19
CA PHE A 138 -9.78 17.88 -6.10
C PHE A 138 -9.51 19.06 -5.17
N ASN A 139 -9.15 20.22 -5.73
CA ASN A 139 -8.85 21.42 -4.94
C ASN A 139 -10.06 21.93 -4.15
N LYS A 140 -11.29 21.83 -4.72
CA LYS A 140 -12.53 22.14 -4.00
C LYS A 140 -12.72 21.24 -2.77
N ARG A 141 -12.47 19.93 -2.95
CA ARG A 141 -12.57 18.95 -1.86
C ARG A 141 -11.44 19.11 -0.84
N ALA A 142 -10.22 19.34 -1.29
CA ALA A 142 -9.06 19.53 -0.43
C ALA A 142 -9.24 20.71 0.55
N LYS A 143 -9.95 21.79 0.15
CA LYS A 143 -10.24 22.92 1.05
C LYS A 143 -11.09 22.54 2.28
N ARG A 144 -11.80 21.41 2.23
CA ARG A 144 -12.60 20.89 3.37
C ARG A 144 -11.78 19.98 4.29
N MET A 145 -10.61 19.50 3.84
CA MET A 145 -9.71 18.73 4.70
C MET A 145 -9.15 19.60 5.83
N PRO A 146 -8.83 19.02 6.99
CA PRO A 146 -8.12 19.73 8.07
C PRO A 146 -6.85 20.43 7.61
N LEU A 147 -6.00 19.75 6.81
CA LEU A 147 -4.77 20.35 6.27
C LEU A 147 -4.99 21.15 4.98
N ARG A 148 -6.21 21.17 4.41
CA ARG A 148 -6.65 21.99 3.27
C ARG A 148 -5.79 21.88 2.00
N ARG A 149 -5.09 20.76 1.80
CA ARG A 149 -4.24 20.51 0.63
C ARG A 149 -4.01 19.02 0.42
N GLY A 150 -3.54 18.66 -0.75
CA GLY A 150 -2.90 17.36 -0.98
C GLY A 150 -1.55 17.26 -0.27
N GLY A 151 -1.10 16.04 -0.01
CA GLY A 151 0.21 15.75 0.54
C GLY A 151 1.30 15.79 -0.53
N ASN A 152 2.50 16.28 -0.18
CA ASN A 152 3.68 16.08 -1.01
C ASN A 152 4.23 14.67 -0.80
N PRO A 153 4.81 14.01 -1.83
CA PRO A 153 5.34 12.66 -1.71
C PRO A 153 6.33 12.46 -0.56
N ASP A 154 7.15 13.47 -0.25
CA ASP A 154 8.14 13.38 0.83
C ASP A 154 7.52 13.34 2.23
N GLU A 155 6.28 13.77 2.39
CA GLU A 155 5.60 13.79 3.70
C GLU A 155 5.20 12.40 4.20
N ILE A 156 5.24 11.36 3.35
CA ILE A 156 5.02 9.97 3.78
C ILE A 156 6.29 9.31 4.33
N VAL A 157 7.46 9.87 4.03
CA VAL A 157 8.77 9.28 4.35
C VAL A 157 8.95 9.11 5.85
N GLY A 158 8.52 10.07 6.66
CA GLY A 158 8.60 9.98 8.13
C GLY A 158 7.84 8.76 8.70
N ALA A 159 6.65 8.48 8.17
CA ALA A 159 5.88 7.30 8.55
C ALA A 159 6.57 6.00 8.12
N ALA A 160 7.14 5.97 6.92
CA ALA A 160 7.89 4.82 6.42
C ALA A 160 9.15 4.56 7.27
N LEU A 161 9.92 5.59 7.62
CA LEU A 161 11.09 5.48 8.47
C LEU A 161 10.73 5.02 9.89
N TYR A 162 9.62 5.51 10.46
CA TYR A 162 9.12 5.01 11.75
C TYR A 162 8.88 3.51 11.69
N LEU A 163 8.12 3.03 10.70
CA LEU A 163 7.77 1.62 10.57
C LEU A 163 8.97 0.73 10.16
N ALA A 164 9.95 1.29 9.47
CA ALA A 164 11.17 0.58 9.08
C ALA A 164 12.16 0.40 10.24
N SER A 165 12.14 1.27 11.23
CA SER A 165 13.14 1.34 12.31
C SER A 165 12.69 0.68 13.61
N ASN A 166 13.61 0.59 14.57
CA ASN A 166 13.33 0.11 15.92
C ASN A 166 12.41 1.05 16.73
N ALA A 167 12.15 2.28 16.27
CA ALA A 167 11.15 3.16 16.87
C ALA A 167 9.74 2.53 16.88
N SER A 168 9.48 1.59 15.98
CA SER A 168 8.22 0.84 15.89
C SER A 168 8.34 -0.62 16.37
N SER A 169 9.29 -0.93 17.27
CA SER A 169 9.54 -2.29 17.77
C SER A 169 8.31 -2.96 18.42
N PHE A 170 7.36 -2.17 18.93
CA PHE A 170 6.10 -2.67 19.50
C PHE A 170 4.88 -2.39 18.59
N THR A 171 5.12 -2.19 17.29
CA THR A 171 4.07 -1.90 16.29
C THR A 171 4.06 -2.97 15.19
N THR A 172 3.04 -3.82 15.19
CA THR A 172 2.78 -4.81 14.12
C THR A 172 1.28 -5.00 13.94
N GLY A 173 0.84 -5.36 12.74
CA GLY A 173 -0.57 -5.48 12.38
C GLY A 173 -1.33 -4.16 12.29
N SER A 174 -0.62 -3.04 12.37
CA SER A 174 -1.21 -1.70 12.44
C SER A 174 -1.35 -1.06 11.06
N THR A 175 -2.36 -0.19 10.94
CA THR A 175 -2.53 0.70 9.79
C THR A 175 -2.36 2.14 10.26
N LEU A 176 -1.26 2.77 9.85
CA LEU A 176 -0.97 4.17 10.14
C LEU A 176 -1.57 5.05 9.04
N THR A 177 -2.52 5.90 9.40
CA THR A 177 -3.16 6.84 8.47
C THR A 177 -2.31 8.09 8.30
N VAL A 178 -2.01 8.45 7.04
CA VAL A 178 -1.29 9.67 6.65
C VAL A 178 -2.06 10.30 5.49
N ASP A 179 -3.05 11.14 5.80
CA ASP A 179 -4.04 11.58 4.82
C ASP A 179 -4.43 13.07 4.90
N GLY A 180 -3.80 13.84 5.79
CA GLY A 180 -4.14 15.24 5.99
C GLY A 180 -5.55 15.47 6.56
N GLY A 181 -6.16 14.42 7.14
CA GLY A 181 -7.52 14.43 7.66
C GLY A 181 -8.59 14.20 6.58
N TRP A 182 -8.23 13.53 5.47
CA TRP A 182 -9.17 13.22 4.38
C TRP A 182 -10.32 12.31 4.83
N ILE A 183 -10.03 11.28 5.65
CA ILE A 183 -11.07 10.44 6.24
C ILE A 183 -11.69 11.20 7.41
N GLY A 184 -13.00 11.44 7.37
CA GLY A 184 -13.73 12.18 8.39
C GLY A 184 -13.92 13.66 8.08
N GLY A 185 -13.44 14.14 6.94
CA GLY A 185 -13.88 15.40 6.36
C GLY A 185 -15.27 15.18 5.75
N ASP A 186 -16.29 15.49 6.51
CA ASP A 186 -17.68 15.34 6.07
C ASP A 186 -18.05 16.27 4.93
N ASP A 187 -19.02 15.83 4.20
CA ASP A 187 -19.73 16.35 3.03
C ASP A 187 -20.09 17.84 3.05
#